data_eb894fbe8c9e01a94e4b6d71a082f72c
#
_entry.id   eb894fbe8c9e01a94e4b6d71a082f72c
#
_cell.length_a   1.000
_cell.length_b   1.000
_cell.length_c   1.000
_cell.angle_alpha   90.00
_cell.angle_beta   90.00
_cell.angle_gamma   90.00
#
_symmetry.space_group_name_H-M   'P 1'
#
loop_
_entity.id
_entity.type
_entity.pdbx_description
1 polymer ?
#
loop_
_entity_poly.entity_id
_entity_poly.type
_entity_poly.pdbx_seq_one_letter_code
_entity_poly.pdbx_strand_id
1 'polypeptide(L)'
;DLTPGLANKLSIPSATKVCCNFPETISHIPDGKAVLTGSPIRQELLKGNRLKALDFCGFTADKPVLLVIGGSQGSVIVNDSIRGILPELLKTFQVIHLCGKGKLDPTLNYMDGYVQYEYIKDELADLFALADICVSRAGANAICELLALRKPNLLIPLSANASRGDQILNAESFERQGFSMVLSEEE
;
A
#
# COMPACT_ATOMS: atom_id res chain seq x y z
N ASP A 1 -5.55 -12.02 0.91
CA ASP A 1 -5.06 -12.25 2.27
C ASP A 1 -4.43 -13.64 2.37
N LEU A 2 -3.54 -13.82 3.33
CA LEU A 2 -2.78 -15.04 3.53
C LEU A 2 -3.70 -16.19 3.99
N THR A 3 -4.69 -15.91 4.82
CA THR A 3 -5.67 -16.90 5.28
C THR A 3 -7.03 -16.74 4.59
N PRO A 4 -7.72 -17.85 4.22
CA PRO A 4 -9.03 -17.77 3.61
C PRO A 4 -10.07 -17.17 4.57
N GLY A 5 -10.72 -16.09 4.15
CA GLY A 5 -11.87 -15.53 4.85
C GLY A 5 -13.10 -16.43 4.80
N LEU A 6 -14.16 -16.11 5.56
CA LEU A 6 -15.37 -16.94 5.67
C LEU A 6 -16.00 -17.24 4.31
N ALA A 7 -16.14 -16.23 3.45
CA ALA A 7 -16.71 -16.41 2.11
C ALA A 7 -15.87 -17.42 1.28
N ASN A 8 -14.55 -17.30 1.33
CA ASN A 8 -13.65 -18.25 0.65
C ASN A 8 -13.80 -19.65 1.22
N LYS A 9 -13.81 -19.81 2.56
CA LYS A 9 -14.00 -21.12 3.22
C LYS A 9 -15.29 -21.80 2.77
N LEU A 10 -16.37 -21.05 2.61
CA LEU A 10 -17.65 -21.58 2.13
C LEU A 10 -17.61 -21.94 0.63
N SER A 11 -16.83 -21.26 -0.18
CA SER A 11 -16.75 -21.47 -1.63
C SER A 11 -15.74 -22.56 -2.03
N ILE A 12 -14.67 -22.77 -1.24
CA ILE A 12 -13.61 -23.75 -1.53
C ILE A 12 -14.12 -25.18 -1.80
N PRO A 13 -15.10 -25.73 -1.05
CA PRO A 13 -15.62 -27.08 -1.34
C PRO A 13 -16.14 -27.24 -2.76
N SER A 14 -16.82 -26.24 -3.28
CA SER A 14 -17.41 -26.24 -4.63
C SER A 14 -16.45 -25.83 -5.74
N ALA A 15 -15.27 -25.30 -5.41
CA ALA A 15 -14.29 -24.87 -6.40
C ALA A 15 -13.54 -26.04 -7.01
N THR A 16 -13.29 -26.03 -8.31
CA THR A 16 -12.40 -26.97 -9.00
C THR A 16 -10.93 -26.64 -8.73
N LYS A 17 -10.59 -25.36 -8.73
CA LYS A 17 -9.26 -24.82 -8.40
C LYS A 17 -9.42 -23.55 -7.59
N VAL A 18 -8.43 -23.28 -6.74
CA VAL A 18 -8.35 -22.09 -5.89
C VAL A 18 -7.02 -21.40 -6.17
N CYS A 19 -7.08 -20.20 -6.75
CA CYS A 19 -5.90 -19.38 -7.00
C CYS A 19 -5.45 -18.73 -5.70
N CYS A 20 -4.18 -18.92 -5.33
CA CYS A 20 -3.59 -18.41 -4.11
C CYS A 20 -2.60 -17.28 -4.44
N ASN A 21 -2.70 -16.17 -3.69
CA ASN A 21 -1.77 -15.05 -3.83
C ASN A 21 -0.45 -15.29 -3.10
N PHE A 22 -0.50 -16.06 -2.00
CA PHE A 22 0.64 -16.33 -1.12
C PHE A 22 0.93 -17.81 -1.06
N PRO A 23 2.20 -18.23 -1.00
CA PRO A 23 2.57 -19.64 -0.86
C PRO A 23 1.97 -20.28 0.40
N GLU A 24 1.94 -19.53 1.51
CA GLU A 24 1.40 -19.99 2.79
C GLU A 24 -0.09 -20.35 2.72
N THR A 25 -0.85 -19.70 1.80
CA THR A 25 -2.28 -19.99 1.62
C THR A 25 -2.53 -21.43 1.15
N ILE A 26 -1.57 -22.05 0.48
CA ILE A 26 -1.69 -23.41 -0.07
C ILE A 26 -2.03 -24.41 1.04
N SER A 27 -1.42 -24.29 2.22
CA SER A 27 -1.66 -25.19 3.36
C SER A 27 -3.10 -25.13 3.91
N HIS A 28 -3.85 -24.09 3.58
CA HIS A 28 -5.26 -23.92 3.98
C HIS A 28 -6.26 -24.43 2.95
N ILE A 29 -5.79 -24.97 1.83
CA ILE A 29 -6.63 -25.41 0.71
C ILE A 29 -6.52 -26.94 0.59
N PRO A 30 -7.63 -27.65 0.34
CA PRO A 30 -7.59 -29.12 0.12
C PRO A 30 -6.63 -29.51 -0.99
N ASP A 31 -5.98 -30.66 -0.82
CA ASP A 31 -5.00 -31.20 -1.76
C ASP A 31 -5.51 -31.24 -3.20
N GLY A 32 -4.65 -30.83 -4.13
CA GLY A 32 -4.92 -30.82 -5.55
C GLY A 32 -5.83 -29.66 -6.03
N LYS A 33 -6.37 -28.82 -5.14
CA LYS A 33 -7.19 -27.66 -5.52
C LYS A 33 -6.36 -26.34 -5.59
N ALA A 34 -5.34 -26.18 -4.77
CA ALA A 34 -4.54 -24.96 -4.72
C ALA A 34 -3.68 -24.78 -5.98
N VAL A 35 -3.61 -23.54 -6.47
CA VAL A 35 -2.70 -23.10 -7.53
C VAL A 35 -2.10 -21.75 -7.10
N LEU A 36 -0.79 -21.69 -6.96
CA LEU A 36 -0.09 -20.43 -6.68
C LEU A 36 -0.04 -19.59 -7.95
N THR A 37 -0.82 -18.52 -8.03
CA THR A 37 -0.90 -17.64 -9.21
C THR A 37 -0.31 -16.25 -8.93
N GLY A 38 -0.15 -15.88 -7.66
CA GLY A 38 0.01 -14.48 -7.28
C GLY A 38 -1.30 -13.70 -7.43
N SER A 39 -1.25 -12.39 -7.19
CA SER A 39 -2.38 -11.47 -7.33
C SER A 39 -2.44 -10.89 -8.74
N PRO A 40 -3.63 -10.77 -9.36
CA PRO A 40 -3.77 -10.04 -10.61
C PRO A 40 -3.46 -8.56 -10.38
N ILE A 41 -2.52 -8.02 -11.14
CA ILE A 41 -2.10 -6.62 -11.04
C ILE A 41 -2.72 -5.81 -12.17
N ARG A 42 -3.23 -4.64 -11.83
CA ARG A 42 -3.76 -3.68 -12.80
C ARG A 42 -2.65 -3.22 -13.74
N GLN A 43 -2.79 -3.55 -15.03
CA GLN A 43 -1.74 -3.30 -16.03
C GLN A 43 -1.47 -1.80 -16.26
N GLU A 44 -2.47 -0.93 -16.01
CA GLU A 44 -2.32 0.52 -16.07
C GLU A 44 -1.30 1.05 -15.07
N LEU A 45 -1.17 0.44 -13.90
CA LEU A 45 -0.20 0.86 -12.88
C LEU A 45 1.26 0.75 -13.36
N LEU A 46 1.54 -0.16 -14.30
CA LEU A 46 2.88 -0.37 -14.86
C LEU A 46 3.25 0.67 -15.93
N LYS A 47 2.32 1.55 -16.32
CA LYS A 47 2.48 2.51 -17.43
C LYS A 47 2.59 3.96 -16.96
N GLY A 48 2.86 4.19 -15.68
CA GLY A 48 2.97 5.52 -15.11
C GLY A 48 4.12 6.36 -15.70
N ASN A 49 3.92 7.66 -15.69
CA ASN A 49 4.88 8.64 -16.21
C ASN A 49 5.34 9.58 -15.09
N ARG A 50 6.63 9.46 -14.70
CA ARG A 50 7.26 10.27 -13.64
C ARG A 50 7.17 11.78 -13.91
N LEU A 51 7.35 12.23 -15.15
CA LEU A 51 7.34 13.66 -15.49
C LEU A 51 5.95 14.27 -15.36
N LYS A 52 4.91 13.53 -15.76
CA LYS A 52 3.52 13.98 -15.55
C LYS A 52 3.19 14.13 -14.07
N ALA A 53 3.65 13.19 -13.25
CA ALA A 53 3.41 13.28 -11.82
C ALA A 53 4.18 14.42 -11.15
N LEU A 54 5.42 14.71 -11.58
CA LEU A 54 6.17 15.89 -11.11
C LEU A 54 5.38 17.17 -11.37
N ASP A 55 4.89 17.35 -12.59
CA ASP A 55 4.08 18.51 -12.99
C ASP A 55 2.77 18.57 -12.20
N PHE A 56 2.07 17.45 -12.10
CA PHE A 56 0.81 17.32 -11.36
C PHE A 56 0.95 17.69 -9.87
N CYS A 57 2.05 17.27 -9.22
CA CYS A 57 2.33 17.58 -7.82
C CYS A 57 2.99 18.94 -7.61
N GLY A 58 3.48 19.60 -8.67
CA GLY A 58 4.30 20.80 -8.55
C GLY A 58 5.66 20.53 -7.90
N PHE A 59 6.18 19.32 -8.05
CA PHE A 59 7.44 18.89 -7.42
C PHE A 59 8.62 19.13 -8.37
N THR A 60 9.81 19.16 -7.75
CA THR A 60 11.08 19.28 -8.45
C THR A 60 11.82 17.93 -8.46
N ALA A 61 12.84 17.79 -9.30
CA ALA A 61 13.57 16.51 -9.44
C ALA A 61 14.78 16.40 -8.49
N ASP A 62 14.93 17.35 -7.57
CA ASP A 62 16.12 17.48 -6.70
C ASP A 62 16.03 16.65 -5.42
N LYS A 63 14.83 16.23 -5.00
CA LYS A 63 14.61 15.40 -3.83
C LYS A 63 13.87 14.11 -4.19
N PRO A 64 14.15 13.00 -3.46
CA PRO A 64 13.34 11.79 -3.58
C PRO A 64 11.90 12.02 -3.10
N VAL A 65 10.99 11.21 -3.62
CA VAL A 65 9.55 11.33 -3.35
C VAL A 65 9.06 10.17 -2.50
N LEU A 66 8.45 10.51 -1.36
CA LEU A 66 7.74 9.59 -0.48
C LEU A 66 6.25 9.61 -0.82
N LEU A 67 5.68 8.46 -1.15
CA LEU A 67 4.24 8.28 -1.34
C LEU A 67 3.62 7.58 -0.14
N VAL A 68 2.66 8.22 0.52
CA VAL A 68 1.95 7.67 1.68
C VAL A 68 0.52 7.28 1.29
N ILE A 69 0.14 6.02 1.53
CA ILE A 69 -1.18 5.47 1.19
C ILE A 69 -1.77 4.77 2.41
N GLY A 70 -2.73 5.40 3.07
CA GLY A 70 -3.44 4.85 4.23
C GLY A 70 -4.53 3.81 3.90
N GLY A 71 -4.60 3.34 2.64
CA GLY A 71 -5.68 2.48 2.13
C GLY A 71 -6.82 3.30 1.49
N SER A 72 -7.83 2.63 0.91
CA SER A 72 -8.91 3.30 0.16
C SER A 72 -9.76 4.27 0.98
N GLN A 73 -9.91 4.01 2.28
CA GLN A 73 -10.62 4.89 3.20
C GLN A 73 -9.69 5.86 3.95
N GLY A 74 -8.37 5.70 3.78
CA GLY A 74 -7.36 6.39 4.56
C GLY A 74 -7.30 5.91 6.01
N SER A 75 -6.21 6.23 6.70
CA SER A 75 -5.98 5.89 8.10
C SER A 75 -5.68 7.15 8.91
N VAL A 76 -6.49 7.42 9.92
CA VAL A 76 -6.29 8.57 10.83
C VAL A 76 -4.92 8.45 11.51
N ILE A 77 -4.58 7.28 12.04
CA ILE A 77 -3.32 7.05 12.75
C ILE A 77 -2.12 7.32 11.82
N VAL A 78 -2.10 6.73 10.63
CA VAL A 78 -1.02 6.96 9.66
C VAL A 78 -0.95 8.44 9.25
N ASN A 79 -2.11 9.06 8.98
CA ASN A 79 -2.15 10.47 8.60
C ASN A 79 -1.56 11.36 9.70
N ASP A 80 -1.95 11.14 10.96
CA ASP A 80 -1.49 11.95 12.08
C ASP A 80 -0.01 11.72 12.38
N SER A 81 0.46 10.47 12.29
CA SER A 81 1.88 10.14 12.45
C SER A 81 2.74 10.84 11.39
N ILE A 82 2.35 10.73 10.12
CA ILE A 82 3.07 11.41 9.03
C ILE A 82 3.07 12.93 9.19
N ARG A 83 1.93 13.52 9.55
CA ARG A 83 1.83 14.97 9.78
C ARG A 83 2.66 15.42 10.95
N GLY A 84 2.73 14.62 12.03
CA GLY A 84 3.54 14.91 13.21
C GLY A 84 5.05 15.01 12.92
N ILE A 85 5.54 14.26 11.94
CA ILE A 85 6.94 14.25 11.55
C ILE A 85 7.20 14.95 10.18
N LEU A 86 6.17 15.58 9.60
CA LEU A 86 6.26 16.17 8.26
C LEU A 86 7.39 17.18 8.11
N PRO A 87 7.66 18.11 9.06
CA PRO A 87 8.78 19.04 8.96
C PRO A 87 10.15 18.34 8.85
N GLU A 88 10.28 17.17 9.48
CA GLU A 88 11.52 16.37 9.39
C GLU A 88 11.62 15.64 8.06
N LEU A 89 10.52 15.02 7.60
CA LEU A 89 10.45 14.35 6.31
C LEU A 89 10.78 15.28 5.14
N LEU A 90 10.29 16.52 5.18
CA LEU A 90 10.49 17.52 4.12
C LEU A 90 11.93 18.02 4.00
N LYS A 91 12.78 17.76 4.99
CA LYS A 91 14.23 18.02 4.84
C LYS A 91 14.85 17.13 3.77
N THR A 92 14.38 15.90 3.63
CA THR A 92 14.96 14.88 2.74
C THR A 92 14.07 14.56 1.56
N PHE A 93 12.74 14.53 1.74
CA PHE A 93 11.76 14.08 0.74
C PHE A 93 10.83 15.21 0.29
N GLN A 94 10.24 15.02 -0.86
CA GLN A 94 8.94 15.58 -1.20
C GLN A 94 7.89 14.51 -0.89
N VAL A 95 6.71 14.89 -0.38
CA VAL A 95 5.74 13.93 0.16
C VAL A 95 4.40 14.06 -0.56
N ILE A 96 3.94 12.95 -1.12
CA ILE A 96 2.58 12.76 -1.65
C ILE A 96 1.79 11.97 -0.62
N HIS A 97 0.66 12.51 -0.14
CA HIS A 97 -0.12 11.88 0.91
C HIS A 97 -1.57 11.62 0.48
N LEU A 98 -1.92 10.34 0.26
CA LEU A 98 -3.29 9.92 0.00
C LEU A 98 -4.02 9.67 1.33
N CYS A 99 -4.70 10.71 1.81
CA CYS A 99 -5.24 10.78 3.18
C CYS A 99 -6.54 9.98 3.37
N GLY A 100 -7.29 9.76 2.29
CA GLY A 100 -8.66 9.21 2.34
C GLY A 100 -9.72 10.31 2.44
N LYS A 101 -10.95 9.96 2.05
CA LYS A 101 -12.07 10.90 1.96
C LYS A 101 -12.36 11.60 3.29
N GLY A 102 -12.51 12.93 3.24
CA GLY A 102 -12.80 13.78 4.40
C GLY A 102 -11.63 13.93 5.39
N LYS A 103 -10.39 13.56 5.00
CA LYS A 103 -9.23 13.56 5.91
C LYS A 103 -8.10 14.50 5.47
N LEU A 104 -8.39 15.46 4.58
CA LEU A 104 -7.42 16.52 4.27
C LEU A 104 -7.25 17.43 5.49
N ASP A 105 -6.06 17.97 5.63
CA ASP A 105 -5.77 19.04 6.57
C ASP A 105 -5.54 20.35 5.80
N PRO A 106 -6.53 21.27 5.77
CA PRO A 106 -6.42 22.52 5.00
C PRO A 106 -5.25 23.41 5.42
N THR A 107 -4.75 23.27 6.64
CA THR A 107 -3.63 24.06 7.15
C THR A 107 -2.30 23.73 6.48
N LEU A 108 -2.22 22.57 5.85
CA LEU A 108 -1.02 22.05 5.17
C LEU A 108 -1.04 22.24 3.64
N ASN A 109 -2.09 22.84 3.07
CA ASN A 109 -2.27 22.94 1.62
C ASN A 109 -1.18 23.75 0.89
N TYR A 110 -0.43 24.59 1.60
CA TYR A 110 0.61 25.46 1.02
C TYR A 110 2.01 25.14 1.52
N MET A 111 2.19 23.93 2.10
CA MET A 111 3.50 23.51 2.57
C MET A 111 4.36 23.06 1.40
N ASP A 112 5.49 23.73 1.21
CA ASP A 112 6.42 23.41 0.11
C ASP A 112 6.94 21.96 0.20
N GLY A 113 6.90 21.25 -0.92
CA GLY A 113 7.29 19.84 -0.99
C GLY A 113 6.23 18.85 -0.44
N TYR A 114 5.03 19.30 -0.06
CA TYR A 114 3.95 18.46 0.42
C TYR A 114 2.68 18.65 -0.37
N VAL A 115 2.10 17.55 -0.86
CA VAL A 115 0.76 17.54 -1.48
C VAL A 115 -0.08 16.44 -0.85
N GLN A 116 -1.36 16.73 -0.64
CA GLN A 116 -2.31 15.78 -0.09
C GLN A 116 -3.55 15.67 -0.97
N TYR A 117 -4.07 14.44 -1.07
CA TYR A 117 -5.28 14.13 -1.83
C TYR A 117 -6.18 13.20 -1.02
N GLU A 118 -7.49 13.38 -1.14
CA GLU A 118 -8.43 12.42 -0.56
C GLU A 118 -8.36 11.07 -1.27
N TYR A 119 -8.36 11.13 -2.60
CA TYR A 119 -8.35 9.96 -3.46
C TYR A 119 -7.79 10.35 -4.83
N ILE A 120 -7.01 9.46 -5.42
CA ILE A 120 -6.48 9.59 -6.78
C ILE A 120 -6.83 8.31 -7.55
N LYS A 121 -7.28 8.45 -8.79
CA LYS A 121 -7.59 7.34 -9.68
C LYS A 121 -6.75 7.38 -10.94
N ASP A 122 -6.92 8.42 -11.72
CA ASP A 122 -6.37 8.49 -13.09
C ASP A 122 -4.85 8.72 -13.06
N GLU A 123 -4.35 9.51 -12.11
CA GLU A 123 -2.93 9.83 -11.96
C GLU A 123 -2.19 8.82 -11.06
N LEU A 124 -2.86 7.83 -10.47
CA LEU A 124 -2.26 6.91 -9.50
C LEU A 124 -1.04 6.18 -10.07
N ALA A 125 -1.09 5.76 -11.32
CA ALA A 125 0.03 5.11 -11.99
C ALA A 125 1.25 6.06 -12.10
N ASP A 126 1.00 7.33 -12.43
CA ASP A 126 2.02 8.35 -12.55
C ASP A 126 2.64 8.67 -11.18
N LEU A 127 1.82 8.75 -10.12
CA LEU A 127 2.31 8.91 -8.75
C LEU A 127 3.17 7.74 -8.29
N PHE A 128 2.79 6.50 -8.61
CA PHE A 128 3.66 5.35 -8.36
C PHE A 128 4.96 5.40 -9.16
N ALA A 129 4.92 5.86 -10.42
CA ALA A 129 6.14 6.04 -11.21
C ALA A 129 7.07 7.09 -10.61
N LEU A 130 6.50 8.16 -10.00
CA LEU A 130 7.24 9.22 -9.33
C LEU A 130 7.83 8.78 -7.99
N ALA A 131 7.10 8.02 -7.20
CA ALA A 131 7.51 7.60 -5.87
C ALA A 131 8.83 6.82 -5.87
N ASP A 132 9.76 7.21 -5.03
CA ASP A 132 11.02 6.50 -4.80
C ASP A 132 10.89 5.52 -3.63
N ILE A 133 10.02 5.82 -2.65
CA ILE A 133 9.67 4.95 -1.51
C ILE A 133 8.17 5.11 -1.19
N CYS A 134 7.56 4.07 -0.65
CA CYS A 134 6.16 4.08 -0.26
C CYS A 134 5.97 3.74 1.23
N VAL A 135 5.04 4.43 1.89
CA VAL A 135 4.45 3.99 3.17
C VAL A 135 3.03 3.55 2.90
N SER A 136 2.67 2.34 3.30
CA SER A 136 1.37 1.76 2.97
C SER A 136 0.80 0.87 4.07
N ARG A 137 -0.52 0.69 4.07
CA ARG A 137 -1.16 -0.42 4.76
C ARG A 137 -0.83 -1.76 4.07
N ALA A 138 -0.91 -2.87 4.81
CA ALA A 138 -0.54 -4.19 4.32
C ALA A 138 -1.73 -5.01 3.78
N GLY A 139 -2.67 -4.35 3.08
CA GLY A 139 -3.72 -5.06 2.36
C GLY A 139 -3.15 -5.87 1.19
N ALA A 140 -3.65 -7.10 0.97
CA ALA A 140 -3.10 -8.05 0.00
C ALA A 140 -2.90 -7.46 -1.42
N ASN A 141 -3.87 -6.68 -1.91
CA ASN A 141 -3.76 -6.07 -3.24
C ASN A 141 -2.66 -4.99 -3.26
N ALA A 142 -2.64 -4.12 -2.24
CA ALA A 142 -1.67 -3.02 -2.17
C ALA A 142 -0.22 -3.53 -2.15
N ILE A 143 0.08 -4.52 -1.30
CA ILE A 143 1.44 -5.06 -1.20
C ILE A 143 1.86 -5.80 -2.47
N CYS A 144 0.95 -6.52 -3.13
CA CYS A 144 1.23 -7.16 -4.41
C CYS A 144 1.46 -6.13 -5.54
N GLU A 145 0.73 -5.00 -5.54
CA GLU A 145 0.97 -3.90 -6.47
C GLU A 145 2.34 -3.24 -6.23
N LEU A 146 2.71 -2.95 -4.96
CA LEU A 146 4.02 -2.42 -4.60
C LEU A 146 5.16 -3.35 -5.03
N LEU A 147 4.99 -4.66 -4.85
CA LEU A 147 5.96 -5.67 -5.28
C LEU A 147 6.11 -5.68 -6.81
N ALA A 148 4.98 -5.70 -7.55
CA ALA A 148 5.00 -5.68 -9.02
C ALA A 148 5.65 -4.40 -9.57
N LEU A 149 5.45 -3.27 -8.91
CA LEU A 149 6.06 -1.97 -9.21
C LEU A 149 7.51 -1.85 -8.71
N ARG A 150 8.02 -2.85 -7.98
CA ARG A 150 9.35 -2.88 -7.38
C ARG A 150 9.62 -1.64 -6.50
N LYS A 151 8.62 -1.22 -5.73
CA LYS A 151 8.75 -0.03 -4.87
C LYS A 151 9.29 -0.43 -3.49
N PRO A 152 10.44 0.13 -3.06
CA PRO A 152 10.85 0.07 -1.67
C PRO A 152 9.71 0.57 -0.79
N ASN A 153 9.40 -0.15 0.28
CA ASN A 153 8.23 0.23 1.06
C ASN A 153 8.35 -0.12 2.55
N LEU A 154 7.68 0.72 3.36
CA LEU A 154 7.39 0.49 4.77
C LEU A 154 5.90 0.16 4.90
N LEU A 155 5.60 -1.00 5.44
CA LEU A 155 4.23 -1.43 5.71
C LEU A 155 3.85 -1.12 7.16
N ILE A 156 2.69 -0.49 7.33
CA ILE A 156 2.06 -0.26 8.63
C ILE A 156 0.76 -1.07 8.62
N PRO A 157 0.77 -2.34 9.05
CA PRO A 157 -0.42 -3.18 9.05
C PRO A 157 -1.48 -2.63 9.99
N LEU A 158 -2.75 -2.83 9.65
CA LEU A 158 -3.86 -2.53 10.55
C LEU A 158 -3.78 -3.44 11.78
N SER A 159 -3.92 -2.88 12.97
CA SER A 159 -3.79 -3.61 14.23
C SER A 159 -4.80 -4.76 14.35
N ALA A 160 -4.50 -5.77 15.16
CA ALA A 160 -5.39 -6.90 15.42
C ALA A 160 -6.70 -6.47 16.12
N ASN A 161 -6.68 -5.34 16.85
CA ASN A 161 -7.86 -4.79 17.49
C ASN A 161 -8.87 -4.19 16.50
N ALA A 162 -8.38 -3.73 15.32
CA ALA A 162 -9.19 -3.10 14.29
C ALA A 162 -9.51 -4.06 13.10
N SER A 163 -8.93 -5.27 13.09
CA SER A 163 -9.09 -6.23 12.01
C SER A 163 -8.97 -7.68 12.50
N ARG A 164 -9.07 -8.65 11.59
CA ARG A 164 -8.81 -10.08 11.89
C ARG A 164 -7.31 -10.43 11.92
N GLY A 165 -6.42 -9.44 11.84
CA GLY A 165 -4.99 -9.66 11.77
C GLY A 165 -4.46 -10.06 10.39
N ASP A 166 -5.29 -10.10 9.36
CA ASP A 166 -4.88 -10.50 8.01
C ASP A 166 -3.73 -9.62 7.49
N GLN A 167 -3.76 -8.30 7.77
CA GLN A 167 -2.70 -7.38 7.33
C GLN A 167 -1.37 -7.61 8.06
N ILE A 168 -1.41 -8.01 9.32
CA ILE A 168 -0.21 -8.36 10.09
C ILE A 168 0.47 -9.56 9.43
N LEU A 169 -0.29 -10.64 9.17
CA LEU A 169 0.23 -11.84 8.51
C LEU A 169 0.78 -11.54 7.11
N ASN A 170 0.09 -10.70 6.34
CA ASN A 170 0.55 -10.28 5.02
C ASN A 170 1.90 -9.52 5.11
N ALA A 171 2.01 -8.58 6.06
CA ALA A 171 3.22 -7.78 6.28
C ALA A 171 4.39 -8.67 6.71
N GLU A 172 4.19 -9.54 7.69
CA GLU A 172 5.20 -10.51 8.15
C GLU A 172 5.70 -11.43 7.03
N SER A 173 4.81 -11.89 6.14
CA SER A 173 5.20 -12.70 4.98
C SER A 173 6.12 -11.92 4.03
N PHE A 174 5.81 -10.65 3.76
CA PHE A 174 6.62 -9.81 2.88
C PHE A 174 7.95 -9.40 3.52
N GLU A 175 7.97 -9.16 4.83
CA GLU A 175 9.19 -8.86 5.58
C GLU A 175 10.15 -10.06 5.57
N ARG A 176 9.66 -11.27 5.89
CA ARG A 176 10.48 -12.50 5.85
C ARG A 176 11.08 -12.77 4.47
N GLN A 177 10.41 -12.36 3.41
CA GLN A 177 10.90 -12.50 2.03
C GLN A 177 11.84 -11.35 1.61
N GLY A 178 12.03 -10.34 2.46
CA GLY A 178 12.86 -9.17 2.16
C GLY A 178 12.24 -8.17 1.17
N PHE A 179 10.92 -8.22 0.98
CA PHE A 179 10.22 -7.32 0.04
C PHE A 179 9.82 -5.99 0.68
N SER A 180 9.68 -5.96 2.01
CA SER A 180 9.19 -4.80 2.76
C SER A 180 9.88 -4.68 4.10
N MET A 181 9.93 -3.45 4.63
CA MET A 181 10.09 -3.20 6.06
C MET A 181 8.71 -3.11 6.70
N VAL A 182 8.60 -3.47 7.97
CA VAL A 182 7.34 -3.44 8.72
C VAL A 182 7.50 -2.60 9.97
N LEU A 183 6.51 -1.77 10.26
CA LEU A 183 6.39 -1.01 11.51
C LEU A 183 5.01 -1.31 12.09
N SER A 184 4.96 -1.69 13.37
CA SER A 184 3.69 -1.88 14.07
C SER A 184 2.94 -0.55 14.21
N GLU A 185 1.61 -0.57 14.10
CA GLU A 185 0.78 0.63 14.31
C GLU A 185 0.87 1.15 15.76
N GLU A 186 1.35 0.32 16.69
CA GLU A 186 1.46 0.64 18.11
C GLU A 186 2.83 1.24 18.49
N GLU A 187 3.79 1.22 17.56
CA GLU A 187 5.13 1.85 17.68
C GLU A 187 5.13 3.27 17.13
#